data_bdf022d83c493dc05662c1f5f31af3e4
#
_entry.id   bdf022d83c493dc05662c1f5f31af3e4
#
_cell.length_a   1.000
_cell.length_b   1.000
_cell.length_c   1.000
_cell.angle_alpha   90.00
_cell.angle_beta   90.00
_cell.angle_gamma   90.00
#
_symmetry.space_group_name_H-M   'P 1'
#
loop_
_entity.id
_entity.type
_entity.pdbx_description
1 polymer ?
#
loop_
_entity_poly.entity_id
_entity_poly.type
_entity_poly.pdbx_seq_one_letter_code
_entity_poly.pdbx_strand_id
1 'polypeptide(L)'
;ISIKDNTITNEVTNSVTQFATTGTGYVKFSGTSGLVIPHGTSLQRPPFVNSETGMMRLNTAEQRVEIFDGTSWVSVAGSASGITTADAEAIALELVLSLG
;
A
#
# COMPACT_ATOMS: atom_id res chain seq x y z
N ILE A 1 -16.31 16.78 11.11
CA ILE A 1 -15.05 16.20 11.65
C ILE A 1 -14.98 16.48 13.15
N SER A 2 -14.64 15.46 13.90
CA SER A 2 -14.48 15.54 15.34
C SER A 2 -13.01 15.32 15.71
N ILE A 3 -12.51 16.13 16.63
CA ILE A 3 -11.17 15.96 17.19
C ILE A 3 -11.32 15.74 18.68
N LYS A 4 -10.98 14.55 19.15
CA LYS A 4 -11.12 14.20 20.55
C LYS A 4 -10.10 13.13 20.92
N ASP A 5 -9.46 13.29 22.08
CA ASP A 5 -8.53 12.30 22.64
C ASP A 5 -7.45 11.87 21.64
N ASN A 6 -6.83 12.84 20.96
CA ASN A 6 -5.83 12.62 19.93
C ASN A 6 -6.36 11.94 18.66
N THR A 7 -7.66 11.94 18.46
CA THR A 7 -8.30 11.30 17.31
C THR A 7 -9.06 12.31 16.46
N ILE A 8 -8.87 12.24 15.16
CA ILE A 8 -9.65 13.00 14.18
C ILE A 8 -10.59 12.01 13.51
N THR A 9 -11.90 12.23 13.65
CA THR A 9 -12.91 11.31 13.13
C THR A 9 -13.82 12.02 12.15
N ASN A 10 -14.05 11.40 10.99
CA ASN A 10 -15.13 11.79 10.10
C ASN A 10 -16.36 10.98 10.51
N GLU A 11 -17.33 11.68 11.07
CA GLU A 11 -18.55 11.04 11.62
C GLU A 11 -19.62 10.78 10.57
N VAL A 12 -19.40 11.22 9.34
CA VAL A 12 -20.32 10.96 8.23
C VAL A 12 -19.95 9.64 7.57
N THR A 13 -20.82 8.66 7.70
CA THR A 13 -20.58 7.31 7.17
C THR A 13 -20.34 7.35 5.67
N ASN A 14 -19.35 6.59 5.21
CA ASN A 14 -18.97 6.45 3.80
C ASN A 14 -18.56 7.73 3.11
N SER A 15 -18.19 8.77 3.86
CA SER A 15 -17.66 9.99 3.28
C SER A 15 -16.13 10.03 3.33
N VAL A 16 -15.56 10.87 2.51
CA VAL A 16 -14.10 11.02 2.38
C VAL A 16 -13.61 12.16 3.26
N THR A 17 -12.51 11.94 3.97
CA THR A 17 -11.76 13.01 4.63
C THR A 17 -10.53 13.31 3.78
N GLN A 18 -10.36 14.56 3.37
CA GLN A 18 -9.29 14.96 2.46
C GLN A 18 -8.25 15.82 3.19
N PHE A 19 -6.99 15.56 2.88
CA PHE A 19 -5.90 16.47 3.17
C PHE A 19 -5.39 16.96 1.83
N ALA A 20 -5.61 18.23 1.53
CA ALA A 20 -5.28 18.80 0.23
C ALA A 20 -4.13 19.79 0.35
N THR A 21 -3.27 19.83 -0.65
CA THR A 21 -2.15 20.75 -0.75
C THR A 21 -2.29 21.56 -2.03
N THR A 22 -1.55 22.66 -2.12
CA THR A 22 -1.58 23.55 -3.28
C THR A 22 -0.17 23.67 -3.87
N GLY A 23 -0.10 23.70 -5.20
CA GLY A 23 1.17 23.82 -5.90
C GLY A 23 2.06 22.60 -5.70
N THR A 24 3.29 22.82 -5.29
CA THR A 24 4.26 21.73 -5.06
C THR A 24 4.28 21.22 -3.62
N GLY A 25 3.34 21.68 -2.78
CA GLY A 25 3.23 21.21 -1.42
C GLY A 25 2.82 19.73 -1.33
N TYR A 26 3.07 19.13 -0.19
CA TYR A 26 2.73 17.72 0.07
C TYR A 26 2.36 17.53 1.53
N VAL A 27 1.69 16.42 1.83
CA VAL A 27 1.35 16.03 3.20
C VAL A 27 2.51 15.25 3.79
N LYS A 28 2.93 15.64 5.00
CA LYS A 28 4.06 15.00 5.70
C LYS A 28 3.62 14.49 7.07
N PHE A 29 3.88 13.24 7.34
CA PHE A 29 3.77 12.65 8.66
C PHE A 29 5.18 12.48 9.20
N SER A 30 5.54 13.19 10.28
CA SER A 30 6.90 13.24 10.79
C SER A 30 7.09 12.30 11.98
N GLY A 31 8.32 11.87 12.17
CA GLY A 31 8.69 10.99 13.26
C GLY A 31 9.55 9.85 12.77
N THR A 32 9.99 9.00 13.68
CA THR A 32 10.89 7.89 13.37
C THR A 32 10.22 6.52 13.48
N SER A 33 8.99 6.46 14.00
CA SER A 33 8.32 5.19 14.24
C SER A 33 7.56 4.69 13.02
N GLY A 34 6.52 5.37 12.62
CA GLY A 34 5.76 4.91 11.46
C GLY A 34 4.34 5.43 11.39
N LEU A 35 3.66 5.01 10.36
CA LEU A 35 2.26 5.30 10.11
C LEU A 35 1.52 3.97 9.97
N VAL A 36 0.47 3.77 10.77
CA VAL A 36 -0.40 2.61 10.58
C VAL A 36 -1.37 2.94 9.46
N ILE A 37 -1.29 2.18 8.37
CA ILE A 37 -2.21 2.33 7.24
C ILE A 37 -3.41 1.39 7.41
N PRO A 38 -4.51 1.63 6.70
CA PRO A 38 -5.64 0.71 6.72
C PRO A 38 -5.19 -0.70 6.36
N HIS A 39 -5.73 -1.70 7.05
CA HIS A 39 -5.37 -3.08 6.82
C HIS A 39 -6.57 -4.00 6.92
N GLY A 40 -6.47 -5.13 6.25
CA GLY A 40 -7.51 -6.14 6.22
C GLY A 40 -7.19 -7.23 5.21
N THR A 41 -8.05 -8.23 5.14
CA THR A 41 -7.90 -9.34 4.19
C THR A 41 -8.26 -8.91 2.77
N SER A 42 -8.02 -9.79 1.80
CA SER A 42 -8.43 -9.56 0.41
C SER A 42 -9.94 -9.35 0.28
N LEU A 43 -10.72 -10.05 1.10
CA LEU A 43 -12.19 -9.94 1.08
C LEU A 43 -12.69 -8.62 1.65
N GLN A 44 -11.85 -7.90 2.38
CA GLN A 44 -12.18 -6.62 3.00
C GLN A 44 -11.78 -5.42 2.13
N ARG A 45 -11.30 -5.65 0.92
CA ARG A 45 -11.07 -4.57 -0.04
C ARG A 45 -12.36 -3.84 -0.34
N PRO A 46 -12.33 -2.50 -0.49
CA PRO A 46 -13.50 -1.79 -0.97
C PRO A 46 -13.95 -2.35 -2.32
N PRO A 47 -15.26 -2.35 -2.62
CA PRO A 47 -15.74 -2.70 -3.97
C PRO A 47 -15.13 -1.79 -5.02
N PHE A 48 -15.03 -2.26 -6.25
CA PHE A 48 -14.45 -1.50 -7.36
C PHE A 48 -15.03 -0.08 -7.46
N VAL A 49 -16.35 0.04 -7.34
CA VAL A 49 -17.03 1.35 -7.44
C VAL A 49 -16.68 2.32 -6.32
N ASN A 50 -16.14 1.83 -5.21
CA ASN A 50 -15.72 2.64 -4.07
C ASN A 50 -14.20 2.75 -3.97
N SER A 51 -13.46 2.14 -4.89
CA SER A 51 -12.01 2.20 -4.91
C SER A 51 -11.54 3.35 -5.79
N GLU A 52 -10.56 4.06 -5.32
CA GLU A 52 -9.98 5.20 -6.02
C GLU A 52 -8.53 4.90 -6.37
N THR A 53 -8.12 5.31 -7.57
CA THR A 53 -6.73 5.17 -8.01
C THR A 53 -5.78 5.80 -7.00
N GLY A 54 -4.79 5.04 -6.57
CA GLY A 54 -3.85 5.48 -5.55
C GLY A 54 -4.25 5.12 -4.13
N MET A 55 -5.42 4.53 -3.92
CA MET A 55 -5.82 4.04 -2.61
C MET A 55 -4.86 2.95 -2.15
N MET A 56 -4.37 3.05 -0.92
CA MET A 56 -3.35 2.16 -0.38
C MET A 56 -3.86 1.44 0.86
N ARG A 57 -3.51 0.16 1.02
CA ARG A 57 -3.82 -0.62 2.22
C ARG A 57 -2.84 -1.77 2.38
N LEU A 58 -2.77 -2.32 3.60
CA LEU A 58 -2.03 -3.56 3.85
C LEU A 58 -3.00 -4.74 3.75
N ASN A 59 -2.68 -5.68 2.87
CA ASN A 59 -3.42 -6.95 2.78
C ASN A 59 -2.83 -7.92 3.79
N THR A 60 -3.58 -8.21 4.84
CA THR A 60 -3.10 -9.09 5.92
C THR A 60 -3.13 -10.56 5.56
N ALA A 61 -3.94 -10.96 4.59
CA ALA A 61 -3.97 -12.34 4.10
C ALA A 61 -2.72 -12.66 3.28
N GLU A 62 -2.29 -11.71 2.45
CA GLU A 62 -1.10 -11.85 1.59
C GLU A 62 0.15 -11.23 2.18
N GLN A 63 0.02 -10.48 3.27
CA GLN A 63 1.12 -9.78 3.95
C GLN A 63 1.86 -8.82 3.02
N ARG A 64 1.12 -8.01 2.28
CA ARG A 64 1.65 -7.05 1.31
C ARG A 64 0.92 -5.75 1.36
N VAL A 65 1.65 -4.66 1.15
CA VAL A 65 1.04 -3.37 0.83
C VAL A 65 0.55 -3.44 -0.60
N GLU A 66 -0.67 -2.99 -0.82
CA GLU A 66 -1.27 -2.97 -2.15
C GLU A 66 -1.85 -1.61 -2.46
N ILE A 67 -1.87 -1.28 -3.75
CA ILE A 67 -2.40 -0.01 -4.27
C ILE A 67 -3.43 -0.34 -5.34
N PHE A 68 -4.53 0.42 -5.36
CA PHE A 68 -5.48 0.36 -6.45
C PHE A 68 -4.99 1.20 -7.61
N ASP A 69 -4.77 0.57 -8.77
CA ASP A 69 -4.21 1.25 -9.96
C ASP A 69 -5.26 1.88 -10.86
N GLY A 70 -6.51 1.85 -10.45
CA GLY A 70 -7.65 2.31 -11.23
C GLY A 70 -8.46 1.17 -11.84
N THR A 71 -7.91 -0.03 -11.89
CA THR A 71 -8.54 -1.23 -12.46
C THR A 71 -8.53 -2.39 -11.48
N SER A 72 -7.43 -2.59 -10.80
CA SER A 72 -7.25 -3.70 -9.87
C SER A 72 -6.32 -3.34 -8.72
N TRP A 73 -6.31 -4.17 -7.70
CA TRP A 73 -5.40 -4.07 -6.58
C TRP A 73 -4.10 -4.76 -6.94
N VAL A 74 -2.99 -4.02 -6.90
CA VAL A 74 -1.66 -4.51 -7.22
C VAL A 74 -0.76 -4.41 -6.01
N SER A 75 0.10 -5.39 -5.81
CA SER A 75 1.08 -5.37 -4.73
C SER A 75 2.18 -4.36 -5.04
N VAL A 76 2.55 -3.59 -4.03
CA VAL A 76 3.78 -2.80 -4.11
C VAL A 76 4.93 -3.78 -3.99
N ALA A 77 5.82 -3.79 -4.97
CA ALA A 77 6.98 -4.66 -4.94
C ALA A 77 7.83 -4.34 -3.72
N GLY A 78 7.90 -5.30 -2.79
CA GLY A 78 8.54 -5.10 -1.50
C GLY A 78 10.04 -5.37 -1.50
N SER A 79 10.64 -5.62 -2.63
CA SER A 79 12.06 -5.94 -2.68
C SER A 79 12.90 -4.67 -2.71
N ALA A 80 13.55 -4.35 -1.61
CA ALA A 80 14.46 -3.22 -1.52
C ALA A 80 15.64 -3.34 -2.48
N SER A 81 15.99 -4.56 -2.89
CA SER A 81 17.08 -4.84 -3.83
C SER A 81 16.61 -4.87 -5.27
N GLY A 82 15.32 -4.87 -5.52
CA GLY A 82 14.77 -5.07 -6.85
C GLY A 82 14.93 -6.50 -7.36
N ILE A 83 15.52 -7.38 -6.58
CA ILE A 83 15.71 -8.79 -6.92
C ILE A 83 14.78 -9.62 -6.07
N THR A 84 13.90 -10.37 -6.70
CA THR A 84 13.03 -11.31 -6.02
C THR A 84 13.76 -12.64 -5.78
N THR A 85 13.19 -13.49 -4.94
CA THR A 85 13.71 -14.85 -4.75
C THR A 85 13.72 -15.62 -6.07
N ALA A 86 12.69 -15.46 -6.89
CA ALA A 86 12.64 -16.11 -8.21
C ALA A 86 13.76 -15.63 -9.13
N ASP A 87 14.10 -14.34 -9.11
CA ASP A 87 15.20 -13.79 -9.90
C ASP A 87 16.53 -14.36 -9.44
N ALA A 88 16.76 -14.44 -8.12
CA ALA A 88 17.97 -15.01 -7.56
C ALA A 88 18.13 -16.50 -7.90
N GLU A 89 17.05 -17.26 -7.84
CA GLU A 89 17.02 -18.65 -8.22
C GLU A 89 17.31 -18.85 -9.71
N ALA A 90 16.75 -18.00 -10.57
CA ALA A 90 17.00 -18.05 -12.01
C ALA A 90 18.47 -17.77 -12.32
N ILE A 91 19.09 -16.81 -11.68
CA ILE A 91 20.51 -16.49 -11.85
C ILE A 91 21.37 -17.67 -11.39
N ALA A 92 21.08 -18.24 -10.24
CA ALA A 92 21.81 -19.38 -9.71
C ALA A 92 21.71 -20.61 -10.64
N LEU A 93 20.53 -20.88 -11.16
CA LEU A 93 20.30 -21.98 -12.09
C LEU A 93 21.06 -21.76 -13.40
N GLU A 94 21.08 -20.54 -13.91
CA GLU A 94 21.79 -20.19 -15.12
C GLU A 94 23.31 -20.39 -14.94
N LEU A 95 23.86 -20.02 -13.80
CA LEU A 95 25.27 -20.27 -13.49
C LEU A 95 25.59 -21.74 -13.44
N VAL A 96 24.73 -22.54 -12.82
CA VAL A 96 24.92 -24.01 -12.77
C VAL A 96 24.91 -24.61 -14.16
N LEU A 97 23.99 -24.19 -15.01
CA LEU A 97 23.90 -24.64 -16.39
C LEU A 97 25.11 -24.21 -17.21
N SER A 98 25.69 -23.06 -16.94
CA SER A 98 26.88 -22.56 -17.61
C SER A 98 28.13 -23.37 -17.23
N LEU A 99 28.19 -23.87 -16.00
CA LEU A 99 29.31 -24.65 -15.49
C LEU A 99 29.20 -26.12 -15.84
N GLY A 100 28.00 -26.58 -16.10
CA GLY A 100 27.71 -27.96 -16.47
C GLY A 100 27.85 -28.22 -17.94
#